data_4f3574ac33d6f5c325a9f18bb4d7316a
#
_entry.id   4f3574ac33d6f5c325a9f18bb4d7316a
#
_cell.length_a   1.000
_cell.length_b   1.000
_cell.length_c   1.000
_cell.angle_alpha   90.00
_cell.angle_beta   90.00
_cell.angle_gamma   90.00
#
_symmetry.space_group_name_H-M   'P 1'
#
loop_
_entity.id
_entity.type
_entity.pdbx_description
1 polymer ?
#
loop_
_entity_poly.entity_id
_entity_poly.type
_entity_poly.pdbx_seq_one_letter_code
_entity_poly.pdbx_strand_id
1 'polypeptide(L)'
;MSNPHSNNSKNLKHQNFKGQNPKNLAPTKALRIAIFTDVFLGIPGGIPSSIRAQKTSLEALGHQVTIFCPGTQQDFENPLSQFGANHDPNIILVPTAKFLVNGAPFSKWTKQVVRFIEGKYPNLTESFDLFHIHYEATTSMAGLILAKKYHIKTVQTMHGREDMAIAINVPHPFKTIAATGINLIHRTTLKSISKKSPRPDYQNPEPKKLPGLNYQNAEIKNLAPTIARREMWQMMTRQANLADQVITPSAHFAKKLRLFGVTRPISVISNGISDQEIANFTPRIRTYQDHEPLRILWFSRLSKEKRILPFLEALRIAQELEPNFRFIFTIIGDGNQMSKVQKFCKKHFDEASIKILGTIPHQEILQKYTKDQHLSIINSYQFDTQGLTILEAAACNLPVIYADPDMSEIVPNHGGLCAKSPAPRAMAELLLEIYHQPELIQKLSQNLAASEKTYLQSHQIEKLLKLYRQLS
;
A
#
# COMPACT_ATOMS: atom_id res chain seq x y z
N MET A 1 -51.81 -39.72 -30.53
CA MET A 1 -52.63 -38.67 -29.96
C MET A 1 -51.81 -37.92 -28.95
N SER A 2 -51.45 -36.74 -29.35
CA SER A 2 -51.27 -35.45 -28.66
C SER A 2 -50.36 -35.38 -27.44
N ASN A 3 -49.17 -34.80 -27.65
CA ASN A 3 -48.41 -33.91 -26.78
C ASN A 3 -49.32 -32.73 -26.33
N PRO A 4 -49.03 -32.04 -25.20
CA PRO A 4 -48.11 -30.92 -25.34
C PRO A 4 -47.12 -30.66 -24.19
N HIS A 5 -45.96 -30.14 -24.61
CA HIS A 5 -45.01 -29.40 -23.85
C HIS A 5 -45.56 -28.16 -23.15
N SER A 6 -45.12 -27.83 -21.98
CA SER A 6 -45.09 -26.46 -21.51
C SER A 6 -43.75 -26.10 -20.92
N ASN A 7 -43.06 -25.24 -21.63
CA ASN A 7 -41.93 -24.44 -21.24
C ASN A 7 -42.20 -23.66 -19.96
N ASN A 8 -41.33 -23.72 -18.99
CA ASN A 8 -41.25 -22.74 -17.92
C ASN A 8 -39.80 -22.26 -17.75
N SER A 9 -39.37 -21.45 -18.68
CA SER A 9 -38.21 -20.55 -18.52
C SER A 9 -38.64 -19.36 -17.67
N LYS A 10 -38.47 -19.46 -16.35
CA LYS A 10 -38.64 -18.31 -15.46
C LYS A 10 -37.38 -17.47 -15.47
N ASN A 11 -37.52 -16.31 -16.07
CA ASN A 11 -36.74 -15.10 -16.01
C ASN A 11 -35.95 -14.92 -14.69
N LEU A 12 -34.64 -15.08 -14.74
CA LEU A 12 -33.73 -14.48 -13.81
C LEU A 12 -33.63 -12.98 -14.16
N LYS A 13 -34.42 -12.19 -13.47
CA LYS A 13 -34.35 -10.74 -13.53
C LYS A 13 -32.97 -10.29 -13.13
N HIS A 14 -32.25 -9.66 -14.04
CA HIS A 14 -31.10 -8.83 -13.77
C HIS A 14 -31.46 -7.84 -12.66
N GLN A 15 -30.95 -8.07 -11.47
CA GLN A 15 -30.94 -7.02 -10.44
C GLN A 15 -29.88 -5.99 -10.89
N ASN A 16 -30.38 -4.94 -11.52
CA ASN A 16 -29.62 -3.71 -11.72
C ASN A 16 -29.19 -3.19 -10.34
N PHE A 17 -27.91 -3.27 -10.04
CA PHE A 17 -27.30 -2.47 -9.00
C PHE A 17 -27.42 -1.00 -9.40
N LYS A 18 -28.55 -0.39 -9.10
CA LYS A 18 -28.67 1.05 -9.04
C LYS A 18 -27.83 1.50 -7.85
N GLY A 19 -26.62 1.98 -8.14
CA GLY A 19 -25.84 2.75 -7.19
C GLY A 19 -26.75 3.82 -6.61
N GLN A 20 -26.75 3.97 -5.30
CA GLN A 20 -27.48 5.03 -4.62
C GLN A 20 -27.04 6.36 -5.26
N ASN A 21 -28.00 7.05 -5.84
CA ASN A 21 -27.81 8.32 -6.50
C ASN A 21 -27.31 9.33 -5.43
N PRO A 22 -26.14 9.98 -5.59
CA PRO A 22 -25.59 10.89 -4.57
C PRO A 22 -26.37 12.22 -4.44
N LYS A 23 -27.62 12.28 -4.88
CA LYS A 23 -28.42 13.50 -5.03
C LYS A 23 -29.05 14.05 -3.75
N ASN A 24 -28.80 13.47 -2.55
CA ASN A 24 -29.41 13.97 -1.30
C ASN A 24 -28.43 14.47 -0.25
N LEU A 25 -27.17 14.76 -0.61
CA LEU A 25 -26.30 15.56 0.24
C LEU A 25 -26.44 17.02 -0.18
N ALA A 26 -26.76 17.90 0.78
CA ALA A 26 -26.74 19.36 0.57
C ALA A 26 -25.39 19.73 -0.13
N PRO A 27 -25.37 20.73 -1.03
CA PRO A 27 -24.17 21.07 -1.79
C PRO A 27 -23.03 21.41 -0.81
N THR A 28 -22.19 20.42 -0.53
CA THR A 28 -21.06 20.61 0.35
C THR A 28 -20.00 21.38 -0.43
N LYS A 29 -19.43 22.43 0.18
CA LYS A 29 -18.38 23.23 -0.40
C LYS A 29 -17.28 22.36 -1.02
N ALA A 30 -16.94 22.59 -2.28
CA ALA A 30 -15.81 21.96 -2.93
C ALA A 30 -14.51 22.32 -2.19
N LEU A 31 -13.68 21.33 -1.87
CA LEU A 31 -12.39 21.54 -1.24
C LEU A 31 -11.28 21.63 -2.30
N ARG A 32 -10.31 22.50 -2.05
CA ARG A 32 -9.06 22.63 -2.81
C ARG A 32 -7.94 21.97 -2.01
N ILE A 33 -7.48 20.83 -2.46
CA ILE A 33 -6.58 19.95 -1.72
C ILE A 33 -5.23 19.93 -2.40
N ALA A 34 -4.16 20.21 -1.65
CA ALA A 34 -2.80 20.00 -2.12
C ALA A 34 -2.26 18.69 -1.54
N ILE A 35 -1.84 17.78 -2.41
CA ILE A 35 -1.17 16.53 -2.03
C ILE A 35 0.34 16.70 -2.23
N PHE A 36 1.12 16.35 -1.20
CA PHE A 36 2.58 16.34 -1.23
C PHE A 36 3.10 14.92 -1.11
N THR A 37 3.92 14.49 -2.06
CA THR A 37 4.51 13.16 -2.04
C THR A 37 5.96 13.19 -2.53
N ASP A 38 6.78 12.30 -1.99
CA ASP A 38 8.17 12.12 -2.42
C ASP A 38 8.32 11.00 -3.48
N VAL A 39 7.20 10.41 -3.88
CA VAL A 39 7.18 9.35 -4.88
C VAL A 39 6.64 9.89 -6.19
N PHE A 40 7.37 9.65 -7.30
CA PHE A 40 6.86 9.96 -8.62
C PHE A 40 5.66 9.07 -8.94
N LEU A 41 4.57 9.69 -9.38
CA LEU A 41 3.29 8.99 -9.55
C LEU A 41 3.21 8.09 -10.79
N GLY A 42 4.13 8.24 -11.74
CA GLY A 42 4.18 7.45 -12.97
C GLY A 42 4.76 6.04 -12.80
N ILE A 43 5.35 5.72 -11.65
CA ILE A 43 5.92 4.39 -11.40
C ILE A 43 4.88 3.43 -10.80
N PRO A 44 5.01 2.11 -11.06
CA PRO A 44 4.18 1.11 -10.39
C PRO A 44 4.47 1.05 -8.89
N GLY A 45 3.42 0.88 -8.07
CA GLY A 45 3.56 0.71 -6.63
C GLY A 45 2.31 1.09 -5.85
N GLY A 46 2.19 0.59 -4.62
CA GLY A 46 1.02 0.81 -3.77
C GLY A 46 0.76 2.28 -3.44
N ILE A 47 1.81 3.05 -3.10
CA ILE A 47 1.67 4.48 -2.76
C ILE A 47 1.25 5.30 -3.97
N PRO A 48 1.93 5.25 -5.14
CA PRO A 48 1.49 5.97 -6.33
C PRO A 48 0.07 5.61 -6.76
N SER A 49 -0.29 4.34 -6.74
CA SER A 49 -1.64 3.87 -7.10
C SER A 49 -2.70 4.41 -6.15
N SER A 50 -2.45 4.39 -4.84
CA SER A 50 -3.36 4.95 -3.83
C SER A 50 -3.57 6.45 -4.02
N ILE A 51 -2.51 7.23 -4.27
CA ILE A 51 -2.61 8.69 -4.47
C ILE A 51 -3.38 9.00 -5.76
N ARG A 52 -3.12 8.29 -6.86
CA ARG A 52 -3.89 8.46 -8.11
C ARG A 52 -5.36 8.14 -7.91
N ALA A 53 -5.68 7.03 -7.27
CA ALA A 53 -7.06 6.64 -6.98
C ALA A 53 -7.78 7.68 -6.10
N GLN A 54 -7.10 8.22 -5.08
CA GLN A 54 -7.63 9.30 -4.25
C GLN A 54 -7.92 10.56 -5.08
N LYS A 55 -6.97 11.00 -5.91
CA LYS A 55 -7.16 12.16 -6.80
C LYS A 55 -8.37 11.98 -7.69
N THR A 56 -8.42 10.88 -8.45
CA THR A 56 -9.53 10.58 -9.37
C THR A 56 -10.88 10.58 -8.65
N SER A 57 -10.96 9.96 -7.48
CA SER A 57 -12.20 9.88 -6.72
C SER A 57 -12.63 11.22 -6.13
N LEU A 58 -11.69 12.02 -5.62
CA LEU A 58 -11.98 13.36 -5.09
C LEU A 58 -12.45 14.31 -6.19
N GLU A 59 -11.83 14.28 -7.36
CA GLU A 59 -12.22 15.10 -8.51
C GLU A 59 -13.57 14.69 -9.08
N ALA A 60 -13.87 13.40 -9.14
CA ALA A 60 -15.18 12.88 -9.51
C ALA A 60 -16.31 13.36 -8.58
N LEU A 61 -15.97 13.69 -7.33
CA LEU A 61 -16.89 14.26 -6.33
C LEU A 61 -16.88 15.80 -6.32
N GLY A 62 -16.23 16.45 -7.29
CA GLY A 62 -16.25 17.91 -7.48
C GLY A 62 -15.19 18.67 -6.66
N HIS A 63 -14.23 17.98 -6.02
CA HIS A 63 -13.11 18.62 -5.34
C HIS A 63 -11.97 18.95 -6.31
N GLN A 64 -11.11 19.92 -5.97
CA GLN A 64 -9.92 20.24 -6.75
C GLN A 64 -8.69 19.64 -6.06
N VAL A 65 -7.89 18.87 -6.80
CA VAL A 65 -6.71 18.19 -6.25
C VAL A 65 -5.47 18.55 -7.05
N THR A 66 -4.53 19.20 -6.40
CA THR A 66 -3.20 19.50 -6.95
C THR A 66 -2.17 18.59 -6.27
N ILE A 67 -1.32 17.93 -7.04
CA ILE A 67 -0.28 17.04 -6.50
C ILE A 67 1.11 17.64 -6.76
N PHE A 68 1.92 17.73 -5.73
CA PHE A 68 3.34 18.07 -5.79
C PHE A 68 4.17 16.79 -5.62
N CYS A 69 4.93 16.40 -6.65
CA CYS A 69 5.77 15.20 -6.63
C CYS A 69 7.09 15.43 -7.39
N PRO A 70 8.17 14.65 -7.08
CA PRO A 70 9.37 14.66 -7.91
C PRO A 70 9.08 14.04 -9.28
N GLY A 71 9.88 14.42 -10.27
CA GLY A 71 9.80 13.88 -11.63
C GLY A 71 10.37 14.88 -12.63
N THR A 72 10.57 14.42 -13.86
CA THR A 72 10.97 15.26 -15.00
C THR A 72 9.92 15.14 -16.11
N GLN A 73 9.95 16.05 -17.06
CA GLN A 73 9.06 15.98 -18.23
C GLN A 73 9.23 14.66 -18.99
N GLN A 74 10.46 14.15 -19.09
CA GLN A 74 10.75 12.85 -19.72
C GLN A 74 10.11 11.67 -18.97
N ASP A 75 9.95 11.77 -17.64
CA ASP A 75 9.28 10.72 -16.87
C ASP A 75 7.78 10.65 -17.20
N PHE A 76 7.14 11.77 -17.55
CA PHE A 76 5.74 11.78 -18.04
C PHE A 76 5.61 11.22 -19.45
N GLU A 77 6.56 11.54 -20.31
CA GLU A 77 6.57 11.11 -21.71
C GLU A 77 6.98 9.64 -21.90
N ASN A 78 7.47 9.00 -20.83
CA ASN A 78 7.83 7.59 -20.85
C ASN A 78 6.59 6.71 -21.12
N PRO A 79 6.58 5.88 -22.18
CA PRO A 79 5.46 4.98 -22.48
C PRO A 79 5.13 3.99 -21.34
N LEU A 80 6.10 3.70 -20.49
CA LEU A 80 5.91 2.86 -19.28
C LEU A 80 5.30 3.64 -18.11
N SER A 81 5.18 4.97 -18.23
CA SER A 81 4.51 5.79 -17.23
C SER A 81 3.01 5.47 -17.22
N GLN A 82 2.46 5.29 -16.02
CA GLN A 82 1.01 5.03 -15.85
C GLN A 82 0.14 6.27 -16.12
N PHE A 83 0.71 7.40 -16.53
CA PHE A 83 -0.04 8.61 -16.90
C PHE A 83 -0.57 8.60 -18.33
N GLY A 84 -0.01 7.75 -19.22
CA GLY A 84 -0.33 7.81 -20.65
C GLY A 84 0.14 9.12 -21.29
N ALA A 85 -0.38 9.43 -22.50
CA ALA A 85 -0.01 10.62 -23.27
C ALA A 85 -0.64 11.93 -22.74
N ASN A 86 -1.55 11.89 -21.77
CA ASN A 86 -2.27 13.06 -21.28
C ASN A 86 -1.64 13.56 -19.98
N HIS A 87 -0.92 14.65 -20.07
CA HIS A 87 -0.37 15.37 -18.93
C HIS A 87 -1.51 16.01 -18.12
N ASP A 88 -1.70 15.58 -16.86
CA ASP A 88 -2.62 16.24 -15.94
C ASP A 88 -1.99 17.54 -15.42
N PRO A 89 -2.55 18.74 -15.74
CA PRO A 89 -1.99 20.02 -15.34
C PRO A 89 -1.97 20.26 -13.84
N ASN A 90 -2.73 19.47 -13.08
CA ASN A 90 -2.78 19.52 -11.62
C ASN A 90 -1.71 18.64 -10.95
N ILE A 91 -0.87 17.96 -11.72
CA ILE A 91 0.33 17.29 -11.22
C ILE A 91 1.54 18.18 -11.46
N ILE A 92 2.05 18.77 -10.39
CA ILE A 92 3.14 19.73 -10.41
C ILE A 92 4.45 19.04 -10.06
N LEU A 93 5.35 18.95 -11.04
CA LEU A 93 6.69 18.43 -10.80
C LEU A 93 7.53 19.45 -10.03
N VAL A 94 7.99 19.06 -8.85
CA VAL A 94 8.89 19.88 -8.03
C VAL A 94 10.33 19.75 -8.53
N PRO A 95 11.23 20.71 -8.20
CA PRO A 95 12.63 20.63 -8.56
C PRO A 95 13.26 19.31 -8.14
N THR A 96 13.75 18.54 -9.12
CA THR A 96 14.22 17.18 -8.96
C THR A 96 15.74 17.10 -9.07
N ALA A 97 16.37 16.23 -8.29
CA ALA A 97 17.81 15.95 -8.34
C ALA A 97 18.16 15.21 -9.65
N LYS A 98 19.41 15.34 -10.09
CA LYS A 98 19.89 14.67 -11.31
C LYS A 98 20.14 13.16 -11.12
N PHE A 99 20.11 12.66 -9.88
CA PHE A 99 20.34 11.26 -9.56
C PHE A 99 19.01 10.59 -9.14
N LEU A 100 18.93 9.29 -9.38
CA LEU A 100 17.80 8.47 -8.97
C LEU A 100 18.08 7.80 -7.62
N VAL A 101 17.05 7.66 -6.80
CA VAL A 101 17.10 6.87 -5.58
C VAL A 101 16.26 5.61 -5.79
N ASN A 102 16.89 4.44 -5.74
CA ASN A 102 16.25 3.16 -6.07
C ASN A 102 15.53 3.16 -7.44
N GLY A 103 16.12 3.84 -8.43
CA GLY A 103 15.55 3.94 -9.77
C GLY A 103 14.41 4.96 -9.92
N ALA A 104 14.07 5.72 -8.87
CA ALA A 104 13.01 6.72 -8.90
C ALA A 104 13.56 8.15 -8.80
N PRO A 105 12.90 9.15 -9.44
CA PRO A 105 13.20 10.56 -9.27
C PRO A 105 13.09 10.98 -7.80
N PHE A 106 13.99 11.85 -7.37
CA PHE A 106 14.03 12.38 -6.00
C PHE A 106 14.08 13.90 -6.01
N SER A 107 13.33 14.55 -5.13
CA SER A 107 13.29 16.02 -5.07
C SER A 107 14.61 16.60 -4.60
N LYS A 108 14.92 17.83 -5.05
CA LYS A 108 16.00 18.65 -4.49
C LYS A 108 15.74 18.98 -3.02
N TRP A 109 16.64 19.80 -2.42
CA TRP A 109 16.53 20.20 -1.02
C TRP A 109 15.19 20.84 -0.69
N THR A 110 14.61 20.55 0.44
CA THR A 110 13.31 21.05 0.93
C THR A 110 13.14 22.56 0.74
N LYS A 111 14.17 23.37 1.03
CA LYS A 111 14.13 24.83 0.83
C LYS A 111 13.90 25.25 -0.63
N GLN A 112 14.43 24.49 -1.59
CA GLN A 112 14.23 24.77 -3.02
C GLN A 112 12.82 24.41 -3.44
N VAL A 113 12.28 23.30 -2.92
CA VAL A 113 10.87 22.91 -3.15
C VAL A 113 9.92 23.93 -2.56
N VAL A 114 10.16 24.41 -1.32
CA VAL A 114 9.38 25.49 -0.69
C VAL A 114 9.35 26.73 -1.56
N ARG A 115 10.51 27.25 -1.98
CA ARG A 115 10.60 28.47 -2.84
C ARG A 115 9.89 28.29 -4.18
N PHE A 116 10.00 27.11 -4.79
CA PHE A 116 9.34 26.79 -6.05
C PHE A 116 7.82 26.87 -5.90
N ILE A 117 7.27 26.28 -4.82
CA ILE A 117 5.82 26.27 -4.59
C ILE A 117 5.31 27.67 -4.25
N GLU A 118 6.02 28.44 -3.43
CA GLU A 118 5.68 29.84 -3.13
C GLU A 118 5.71 30.72 -4.37
N GLY A 119 6.66 30.49 -5.27
CA GLY A 119 6.74 31.23 -6.54
C GLY A 119 5.58 30.88 -7.49
N LYS A 120 5.12 29.64 -7.48
CA LYS A 120 4.01 29.19 -8.32
C LYS A 120 2.63 29.55 -7.74
N TYR A 121 2.51 29.61 -6.43
CA TYR A 121 1.28 29.88 -5.67
C TYR A 121 1.54 31.00 -4.64
N PRO A 122 1.52 32.29 -5.04
CA PRO A 122 1.80 33.39 -4.12
C PRO A 122 0.82 33.45 -2.93
N ASN A 123 -0.44 33.07 -3.16
CA ASN A 123 -1.51 33.09 -2.15
C ASN A 123 -1.96 31.64 -1.85
N LEU A 124 -1.15 30.90 -1.08
CA LEU A 124 -1.42 29.49 -0.76
C LEU A 124 -2.75 29.27 -0.03
N THR A 125 -3.15 30.16 0.86
CA THR A 125 -4.42 30.11 1.59
C THR A 125 -5.64 30.35 0.71
N GLU A 126 -5.48 31.09 -0.38
CA GLU A 126 -6.53 31.26 -1.38
C GLU A 126 -6.56 30.11 -2.39
N SER A 127 -5.44 29.39 -2.54
CA SER A 127 -5.29 28.29 -3.49
C SER A 127 -5.73 26.96 -2.89
N PHE A 128 -5.55 26.75 -1.58
CA PHE A 128 -5.74 25.46 -0.94
C PHE A 128 -6.42 25.59 0.44
N ASP A 129 -7.39 24.71 0.69
CA ASP A 129 -8.09 24.60 1.98
C ASP A 129 -7.38 23.62 2.91
N LEU A 130 -6.67 22.60 2.37
CA LEU A 130 -6.04 21.52 3.12
C LEU A 130 -4.79 21.01 2.42
N PHE A 131 -3.78 20.60 3.20
CA PHE A 131 -2.60 19.88 2.72
C PHE A 131 -2.66 18.42 3.18
N HIS A 132 -2.56 17.50 2.23
CA HIS A 132 -2.43 16.07 2.52
C HIS A 132 -1.02 15.60 2.15
N ILE A 133 -0.30 15.08 3.12
CA ILE A 133 1.11 14.71 3.02
C ILE A 133 1.23 13.20 2.97
N HIS A 134 1.92 12.70 1.95
CA HIS A 134 2.19 11.28 1.78
C HIS A 134 3.70 11.07 1.72
N TYR A 135 4.24 10.34 2.67
CA TYR A 135 5.66 10.08 2.80
C TYR A 135 6.40 11.02 3.76
N GLU A 136 7.76 10.86 3.93
CA GLU A 136 8.53 11.52 4.99
C GLU A 136 9.86 12.13 4.50
N ALA A 137 9.96 12.52 3.22
CA ALA A 137 11.19 13.10 2.68
C ALA A 137 10.99 14.59 2.25
N THR A 138 11.74 15.05 1.28
CA THR A 138 11.94 16.45 0.97
C THR A 138 10.69 17.23 0.55
N THR A 139 9.85 16.66 -0.32
CA THR A 139 8.59 17.28 -0.77
C THR A 139 7.55 17.29 0.35
N SER A 140 7.46 16.19 1.09
CA SER A 140 6.58 16.06 2.25
C SER A 140 6.96 17.04 3.37
N MET A 141 8.25 17.20 3.67
CA MET A 141 8.73 18.22 4.60
C MET A 141 8.42 19.65 4.11
N ALA A 142 8.50 19.91 2.80
CA ALA A 142 8.14 21.22 2.24
C ALA A 142 6.65 21.53 2.47
N GLY A 143 5.77 20.56 2.25
CA GLY A 143 4.34 20.68 2.57
C GLY A 143 4.09 21.04 4.02
N LEU A 144 4.74 20.35 4.98
CA LEU A 144 4.61 20.67 6.41
C LEU A 144 5.13 22.07 6.76
N ILE A 145 6.26 22.50 6.17
CA ILE A 145 6.82 23.85 6.40
C ILE A 145 5.86 24.92 5.87
N LEU A 146 5.35 24.74 4.66
CA LEU A 146 4.37 25.65 4.08
C LEU A 146 3.08 25.70 4.87
N ALA A 147 2.54 24.54 5.26
CA ALA A 147 1.34 24.45 6.08
C ALA A 147 1.47 25.22 7.39
N LYS A 148 2.59 25.07 8.10
CA LYS A 148 2.84 25.79 9.36
C LYS A 148 3.08 27.30 9.14
N LYS A 149 3.71 27.68 8.03
CA LYS A 149 3.95 29.09 7.68
C LYS A 149 2.65 29.83 7.36
N TYR A 150 1.75 29.18 6.62
CA TYR A 150 0.50 29.76 6.12
C TYR A 150 -0.74 29.32 6.91
N HIS A 151 -0.57 28.60 8.05
CA HIS A 151 -1.65 28.12 8.91
C HIS A 151 -2.70 27.26 8.19
N ILE A 152 -2.27 26.47 7.20
CA ILE A 152 -3.12 25.52 6.48
C ILE A 152 -3.15 24.21 7.26
N LYS A 153 -4.33 23.61 7.40
CA LYS A 153 -4.51 22.32 8.08
C LYS A 153 -3.85 21.18 7.32
N THR A 154 -3.37 20.19 8.06
CA THR A 154 -2.59 19.09 7.50
C THR A 154 -3.11 17.71 7.90
N VAL A 155 -3.13 16.82 6.92
CA VAL A 155 -3.28 15.37 7.10
C VAL A 155 -1.99 14.69 6.67
N GLN A 156 -1.48 13.76 7.46
CA GLN A 156 -0.30 12.95 7.13
C GLN A 156 -0.72 11.49 7.00
N THR A 157 -0.61 10.92 5.79
CA THR A 157 -0.74 9.46 5.62
C THR A 157 0.62 8.79 5.79
N MET A 158 0.69 7.88 6.74
CA MET A 158 1.85 7.04 7.01
C MET A 158 1.72 5.74 6.21
N HIS A 159 2.51 5.60 5.14
CA HIS A 159 2.41 4.46 4.21
C HIS A 159 3.39 3.35 4.49
N GLY A 160 4.58 3.67 4.97
CA GLY A 160 5.74 2.78 4.91
C GLY A 160 6.35 2.42 6.25
N ARG A 161 7.17 1.41 6.20
CA ARG A 161 8.07 0.93 7.25
C ARG A 161 9.49 1.33 6.90
N GLU A 162 9.80 2.64 7.02
CA GLU A 162 11.13 3.19 6.70
C GLU A 162 12.24 2.55 7.54
N ASP A 163 11.89 2.12 8.75
CA ASP A 163 12.78 1.36 9.62
C ASP A 163 13.18 0.00 9.02
N MET A 164 12.25 -0.67 8.35
CA MET A 164 12.50 -1.91 7.65
C MET A 164 13.18 -1.67 6.30
N ALA A 165 12.79 -0.61 5.58
CA ALA A 165 13.39 -0.27 4.31
C ALA A 165 14.91 -0.06 4.44
N ILE A 166 15.34 0.70 5.44
CA ILE A 166 16.79 0.90 5.70
C ILE A 166 17.48 -0.38 6.18
N ALA A 167 16.80 -1.18 7.02
CA ALA A 167 17.36 -2.43 7.54
C ALA A 167 17.60 -3.47 6.45
N ILE A 168 16.78 -3.50 5.40
CA ILE A 168 16.85 -4.48 4.32
C ILE A 168 17.74 -4.02 3.17
N ASN A 169 17.65 -2.74 2.79
CA ASN A 169 18.25 -2.23 1.54
C ASN A 169 19.64 -1.62 1.72
N VAL A 170 19.99 -1.15 2.93
CA VAL A 170 21.33 -0.59 3.19
C VAL A 170 22.25 -1.69 3.71
N PRO A 171 23.43 -1.91 3.09
CA PRO A 171 24.40 -2.91 3.57
C PRO A 171 24.96 -2.56 4.96
N HIS A 172 25.27 -3.58 5.75
CA HIS A 172 26.09 -3.41 6.96
C HIS A 172 27.56 -3.09 6.54
N PRO A 173 28.28 -2.14 7.20
CA PRO A 173 27.96 -1.43 8.45
C PRO A 173 27.23 -0.08 8.24
N PHE A 174 26.91 0.32 7.03
CA PHE A 174 26.43 1.67 6.69
C PHE A 174 25.01 2.01 7.17
N LYS A 175 24.21 1.03 7.58
CA LYS A 175 22.82 1.21 8.01
C LYS A 175 22.67 2.29 9.09
N THR A 176 23.47 2.24 10.12
CA THR A 176 23.40 3.18 11.25
C THR A 176 23.80 4.59 10.80
N ILE A 177 24.89 4.71 10.04
CA ILE A 177 25.37 6.01 9.54
C ILE A 177 24.28 6.66 8.65
N ALA A 178 23.73 5.89 7.71
CA ALA A 178 22.67 6.37 6.82
C ALA A 178 21.42 6.80 7.61
N ALA A 179 20.95 5.97 8.53
CA ALA A 179 19.77 6.28 9.35
C ALA A 179 19.96 7.51 10.22
N THR A 180 21.11 7.60 10.91
CA THR A 180 21.43 8.78 11.74
C THR A 180 21.55 10.04 10.90
N GLY A 181 22.18 9.96 9.73
CA GLY A 181 22.29 11.09 8.79
C GLY A 181 20.93 11.55 8.28
N ILE A 182 20.07 10.62 7.84
CA ILE A 182 18.70 10.92 7.40
C ILE A 182 17.89 11.56 8.53
N ASN A 183 17.91 10.98 9.73
CA ASN A 183 17.18 11.51 10.87
C ASN A 183 17.70 12.91 11.31
N LEU A 184 19.01 13.14 11.23
CA LEU A 184 19.62 14.44 11.53
C LEU A 184 19.17 15.51 10.53
N ILE A 185 19.21 15.20 9.22
CA ILE A 185 18.75 16.12 8.15
C ILE A 185 17.26 16.43 8.37
N HIS A 186 16.45 15.42 8.59
CA HIS A 186 15.01 15.58 8.84
C HIS A 186 14.76 16.47 10.07
N ARG A 187 15.46 16.21 11.20
CA ARG A 187 15.35 16.98 12.44
C ARG A 187 15.75 18.43 12.25
N THR A 188 16.86 18.69 11.56
CA THR A 188 17.37 20.05 11.33
C THR A 188 16.47 20.83 10.37
N THR A 189 15.94 20.19 9.33
CA THR A 189 15.02 20.78 8.37
C THR A 189 13.72 21.21 9.03
N LEU A 190 13.14 20.38 9.89
CA LEU A 190 11.86 20.66 10.54
C LEU A 190 11.99 21.42 11.88
N LYS A 191 13.20 21.76 12.33
CA LYS A 191 13.45 22.45 13.60
C LYS A 191 12.71 23.79 13.72
N SER A 192 12.60 24.54 12.64
CA SER A 192 11.95 25.86 12.62
C SER A 192 10.45 25.79 12.92
N ILE A 193 9.79 24.74 12.49
CA ILE A 193 8.34 24.57 12.69
C ILE A 193 7.99 23.82 13.97
N SER A 194 8.90 23.01 14.51
CA SER A 194 8.69 22.30 15.79
C SER A 194 8.68 23.22 17.01
N LYS A 195 9.31 24.41 16.91
CA LYS A 195 9.35 25.41 17.99
C LYS A 195 8.18 26.40 17.97
N LYS A 196 7.45 26.53 16.87
CA LYS A 196 6.40 27.55 16.63
C LYS A 196 4.97 26.97 16.67
N SER A 197 4.78 25.72 17.01
CA SER A 197 3.44 25.14 17.08
C SER A 197 2.66 25.78 18.21
N PRO A 198 1.62 26.63 17.97
CA PRO A 198 0.70 26.99 19.05
C PRO A 198 0.03 25.70 19.52
N ARG A 199 -0.05 25.53 20.81
CA ARG A 199 -0.76 24.40 21.43
C ARG A 199 -2.23 24.50 21.04
N PRO A 200 -2.88 23.49 20.45
CA PRO A 200 -4.32 23.47 20.40
C PRO A 200 -4.81 23.29 21.84
N ASP A 201 -5.77 24.09 22.21
CA ASP A 201 -6.49 24.02 23.48
C ASP A 201 -7.42 22.80 23.47
N TYR A 202 -6.83 21.62 23.54
CA TYR A 202 -7.53 20.39 23.88
C TYR A 202 -7.12 20.02 25.30
N GLN A 203 -8.11 19.77 26.16
CA GLN A 203 -7.96 19.29 27.54
C GLN A 203 -7.24 17.93 27.60
N ASN A 204 -5.98 17.92 27.19
CA ASN A 204 -5.08 16.79 27.36
C ASN A 204 -3.73 17.28 27.86
N PRO A 205 -3.10 16.59 28.80
CA PRO A 205 -1.92 17.05 29.51
C PRO A 205 -0.78 17.35 28.51
N GLU A 206 -0.04 18.41 28.79
CA GLU A 206 1.14 18.86 28.06
C GLU A 206 1.96 17.69 27.49
N PRO A 207 2.44 17.78 26.24
CA PRO A 207 3.54 16.92 25.83
C PRO A 207 4.77 17.35 26.66
N LYS A 208 4.87 16.81 27.86
CA LYS A 208 6.17 16.67 28.51
C LYS A 208 7.10 16.15 27.42
N LYS A 209 8.33 16.74 27.27
CA LYS A 209 9.44 16.31 26.40
C LYS A 209 9.14 14.95 25.79
N LEU A 210 9.04 14.78 24.45
CA LEU A 210 8.73 13.49 23.82
C LEU A 210 9.20 12.40 24.77
N PRO A 211 8.34 11.64 25.43
CA PRO A 211 8.78 10.72 26.47
C PRO A 211 9.83 9.91 25.80
N GLY A 212 11.08 9.96 26.33
CA GLY A 212 12.18 9.26 25.70
C GLY A 212 11.67 7.87 25.47
N LEU A 213 11.51 7.46 24.20
CA LEU A 213 10.94 6.15 23.86
C LEU A 213 11.62 5.15 24.76
N ASN A 214 10.86 4.50 25.62
CA ASN A 214 11.44 3.55 26.56
C ASN A 214 11.84 2.30 25.75
N TYR A 215 13.01 2.36 25.12
CA TYR A 215 13.61 1.23 24.38
C TYR A 215 13.92 0.01 25.27
N GLN A 216 13.66 0.09 26.58
CA GLN A 216 13.65 -1.07 27.48
C GLN A 216 12.33 -1.84 27.40
N ASN A 217 11.26 -1.24 26.87
CA ASN A 217 10.02 -1.96 26.61
C ASN A 217 10.31 -3.10 25.60
N ALA A 218 9.98 -4.34 25.97
CA ALA A 218 10.27 -5.53 25.19
C ALA A 218 9.65 -5.48 23.78
N GLU A 219 8.45 -4.93 23.65
CA GLU A 219 7.77 -4.80 22.34
C GLU A 219 8.49 -3.81 21.43
N ILE A 220 8.89 -2.63 21.96
CA ILE A 220 9.70 -1.65 21.20
C ILE A 220 11.06 -2.23 20.83
N LYS A 221 11.71 -2.93 21.76
CA LYS A 221 13.00 -3.57 21.50
C LYS A 221 12.92 -4.60 20.38
N ASN A 222 11.86 -5.39 20.36
CA ASN A 222 11.65 -6.38 19.30
C ASN A 222 11.31 -5.74 17.95
N LEU A 223 10.53 -4.66 17.94
CA LEU A 223 10.17 -3.94 16.71
C LEU A 223 11.30 -3.07 16.15
N ALA A 224 12.17 -2.54 17.01
CA ALA A 224 13.31 -1.70 16.62
C ALA A 224 14.61 -2.13 17.32
N PRO A 225 15.13 -3.33 17.04
CA PRO A 225 16.28 -3.89 17.74
C PRO A 225 17.59 -3.14 17.46
N THR A 226 17.70 -2.44 16.33
CA THR A 226 18.94 -1.76 15.92
C THR A 226 18.82 -0.24 16.04
N ILE A 227 19.94 0.45 16.20
CA ILE A 227 20.02 1.92 16.20
C ILE A 227 19.40 2.46 14.91
N ALA A 228 19.74 1.91 13.74
CA ALA A 228 19.21 2.35 12.46
C ALA A 228 17.67 2.34 12.43
N ARG A 229 17.02 1.28 12.93
CA ARG A 229 15.55 1.21 12.99
C ARG A 229 14.97 2.24 13.97
N ARG A 230 15.61 2.47 15.10
CA ARG A 230 15.19 3.48 16.09
C ARG A 230 15.26 4.89 15.52
N GLU A 231 16.32 5.22 14.80
CA GLU A 231 16.47 6.52 14.11
C GLU A 231 15.34 6.76 13.11
N MET A 232 14.98 5.73 12.33
CA MET A 232 13.86 5.85 11.38
C MET A 232 12.51 6.01 12.08
N TRP A 233 12.24 5.28 13.15
CA TRP A 233 11.03 5.48 13.96
C TRP A 233 10.96 6.89 14.55
N GLN A 234 12.08 7.45 15.02
CA GLN A 234 12.11 8.83 15.51
C GLN A 234 11.80 9.84 14.40
N MET A 235 12.29 9.61 13.18
CA MET A 235 11.98 10.44 12.02
C MET A 235 10.49 10.39 11.69
N MET A 236 9.93 9.20 11.52
CA MET A 236 8.51 8.97 11.20
C MET A 236 7.59 9.58 12.26
N THR A 237 7.86 9.32 13.54
CA THR A 237 7.08 9.85 14.67
C THR A 237 7.14 11.38 14.73
N ARG A 238 8.29 11.99 14.49
CA ARG A 238 8.44 13.45 14.45
C ARG A 238 7.58 14.05 13.38
N GLN A 239 7.59 13.49 12.18
CA GLN A 239 6.78 13.99 11.07
C GLN A 239 5.29 13.85 11.36
N ALA A 240 4.86 12.67 11.79
CA ALA A 240 3.47 12.41 12.15
C ALA A 240 2.95 13.39 13.22
N ASN A 241 3.79 13.71 14.22
CA ASN A 241 3.43 14.64 15.30
C ASN A 241 3.39 16.13 14.88
N LEU A 242 3.90 16.47 13.71
CA LEU A 242 3.78 17.83 13.15
C LEU A 242 2.49 18.04 12.35
N ALA A 243 1.82 17.00 11.91
CA ALA A 243 0.53 17.11 11.26
C ALA A 243 -0.61 17.40 12.25
N ASP A 244 -1.77 17.88 11.78
CA ASP A 244 -2.96 18.04 12.59
C ASP A 244 -3.67 16.70 12.78
N GLN A 245 -3.67 15.85 11.76
CA GLN A 245 -4.28 14.53 11.74
C GLN A 245 -3.35 13.51 11.06
N VAL A 246 -3.33 12.28 11.55
CA VAL A 246 -2.59 11.16 10.95
C VAL A 246 -3.56 10.13 10.39
N ILE A 247 -3.25 9.60 9.21
CA ILE A 247 -3.92 8.45 8.61
C ILE A 247 -2.92 7.30 8.49
N THR A 248 -3.41 6.09 8.69
CA THR A 248 -2.68 4.86 8.41
C THR A 248 -3.61 3.83 7.77
N PRO A 249 -3.11 2.97 6.87
CA PRO A 249 -3.97 2.05 6.12
C PRO A 249 -4.47 0.86 6.94
N SER A 250 -3.98 0.65 8.17
CA SER A 250 -4.27 -0.51 8.99
C SER A 250 -4.24 -0.23 10.49
N ALA A 251 -4.96 -1.03 11.27
CA ALA A 251 -5.00 -0.88 12.72
C ALA A 251 -3.69 -1.35 13.38
N HIS A 252 -3.08 -2.43 12.90
CA HIS A 252 -1.79 -2.89 13.41
C HIS A 252 -0.70 -1.82 13.24
N PHE A 253 -0.70 -1.08 12.13
CA PHE A 253 0.27 0.00 11.94
C PHE A 253 -0.06 1.21 12.79
N ALA A 254 -1.35 1.55 13.00
CA ALA A 254 -1.77 2.56 13.98
C ALA A 254 -1.27 2.23 15.39
N LYS A 255 -1.40 0.96 15.82
CA LYS A 255 -0.86 0.50 17.10
C LYS A 255 0.66 0.70 17.20
N LYS A 256 1.41 0.36 16.16
CA LYS A 256 2.87 0.58 16.12
C LYS A 256 3.22 2.08 16.18
N LEU A 257 2.53 2.93 15.43
CA LEU A 257 2.74 4.39 15.49
C LEU A 257 2.50 4.94 16.91
N ARG A 258 1.43 4.49 17.59
CA ARG A 258 1.17 4.85 18.99
C ARG A 258 2.30 4.41 19.92
N LEU A 259 2.73 3.15 19.77
CA LEU A 259 3.82 2.57 20.56
C LEU A 259 5.12 3.38 20.42
N PHE A 260 5.41 3.86 19.22
CA PHE A 260 6.58 4.71 18.92
C PHE A 260 6.34 6.21 19.19
N GLY A 261 5.26 6.60 19.86
CA GLY A 261 5.06 7.95 20.39
C GLY A 261 4.37 8.94 19.46
N VAL A 262 3.56 8.47 18.51
CA VAL A 262 2.65 9.35 17.77
C VAL A 262 1.49 9.74 18.69
N THR A 263 1.39 11.03 19.01
CA THR A 263 0.38 11.61 19.93
C THR A 263 -0.81 12.22 19.19
N ARG A 264 -0.67 12.53 17.90
CA ARG A 264 -1.75 13.10 17.09
C ARG A 264 -2.89 12.10 16.88
N PRO A 265 -4.13 12.56 16.66
CA PRO A 265 -5.23 11.66 16.32
C PRO A 265 -4.83 10.78 15.12
N ILE A 266 -5.10 9.47 15.18
CA ILE A 266 -4.86 8.54 14.10
C ILE A 266 -6.19 7.97 13.62
N SER A 267 -6.49 8.14 12.35
CA SER A 267 -7.60 7.48 11.65
C SER A 267 -7.10 6.32 10.82
N VAL A 268 -7.75 5.18 10.91
CA VAL A 268 -7.48 4.03 10.04
C VAL A 268 -8.36 4.18 8.80
N ILE A 269 -7.71 4.51 7.68
CA ILE A 269 -8.36 4.63 6.37
C ILE A 269 -7.52 3.79 5.40
N SER A 270 -8.09 2.69 4.94
CA SER A 270 -7.44 1.75 4.02
C SER A 270 -7.11 2.45 2.69
N ASN A 271 -6.01 2.08 2.05
CA ASN A 271 -5.84 2.39 0.64
C ASN A 271 -6.89 1.59 -0.13
N GLY A 272 -7.77 2.27 -0.84
CA GLY A 272 -8.84 1.63 -1.58
C GLY A 272 -8.33 0.94 -2.86
N ILE A 273 -9.08 -0.06 -3.30
CA ILE A 273 -8.95 -0.61 -4.64
C ILE A 273 -9.93 0.12 -5.56
N SER A 274 -9.52 0.41 -6.79
CA SER A 274 -10.34 1.09 -7.77
C SER A 274 -11.65 0.33 -8.05
N ASP A 275 -12.78 0.97 -7.81
CA ASP A 275 -14.10 0.42 -8.14
C ASP A 275 -14.21 0.09 -9.63
N GLN A 276 -13.61 0.93 -10.49
CA GLN A 276 -13.63 0.73 -11.93
C GLN A 276 -12.81 -0.48 -12.38
N GLU A 277 -11.67 -0.75 -11.75
CA GLU A 277 -10.86 -1.93 -12.06
C GLU A 277 -11.59 -3.23 -11.72
N ILE A 278 -12.42 -3.20 -10.67
CA ILE A 278 -13.17 -4.37 -10.21
C ILE A 278 -14.53 -4.51 -10.92
N ALA A 279 -15.15 -3.40 -11.38
CA ALA A 279 -16.49 -3.41 -12.00
C ALA A 279 -16.58 -4.34 -13.23
N ASN A 280 -15.50 -4.47 -13.99
CA ASN A 280 -15.42 -5.30 -15.19
C ASN A 280 -14.97 -6.75 -14.90
N PHE A 281 -14.86 -7.11 -13.64
CA PHE A 281 -14.42 -8.44 -13.22
C PHE A 281 -15.59 -9.21 -12.60
N THR A 282 -15.82 -10.44 -13.07
CA THR A 282 -16.79 -11.37 -12.46
C THR A 282 -16.02 -12.36 -11.57
N PRO A 283 -16.00 -12.14 -10.25
CA PRO A 283 -15.30 -13.03 -9.34
C PRO A 283 -16.04 -14.38 -9.29
N ARG A 284 -15.26 -15.45 -9.30
CA ARG A 284 -15.81 -16.81 -9.15
C ARG A 284 -15.27 -17.47 -7.89
N ILE A 285 -16.05 -18.43 -7.35
CA ILE A 285 -15.57 -19.31 -6.28
C ILE A 285 -14.46 -20.19 -6.84
N ARG A 286 -13.35 -20.25 -6.12
CA ARG A 286 -12.24 -21.14 -6.45
C ARG A 286 -12.52 -22.53 -5.92
N THR A 287 -12.18 -23.51 -6.73
CA THR A 287 -12.19 -24.92 -6.35
C THR A 287 -10.83 -25.51 -6.68
N TYR A 288 -10.43 -26.49 -5.93
CA TYR A 288 -9.21 -27.25 -6.14
C TYR A 288 -9.60 -28.73 -6.09
N GLN A 289 -9.10 -29.52 -7.03
CA GLN A 289 -9.38 -30.95 -7.08
C GLN A 289 -8.13 -31.74 -6.73
N ASP A 290 -8.33 -32.83 -6.02
CA ASP A 290 -7.25 -33.74 -5.70
C ASP A 290 -6.54 -34.20 -6.99
N HIS A 291 -5.22 -34.40 -6.92
CA HIS A 291 -4.34 -34.78 -8.03
C HIS A 291 -4.09 -33.73 -9.13
N GLU A 292 -4.74 -32.58 -9.13
CA GLU A 292 -4.30 -31.49 -10.02
C GLU A 292 -3.13 -30.69 -9.41
N PRO A 293 -2.29 -30.02 -10.22
CA PRO A 293 -1.26 -29.14 -9.68
C PRO A 293 -1.85 -27.94 -8.93
N LEU A 294 -1.38 -27.65 -7.72
CA LEU A 294 -1.79 -26.46 -6.98
C LEU A 294 -1.29 -25.20 -7.71
N ARG A 295 -2.21 -24.37 -8.20
CA ARG A 295 -1.88 -23.14 -8.95
C ARG A 295 -1.77 -21.96 -8.01
N ILE A 296 -0.55 -21.39 -7.93
CA ILE A 296 -0.18 -20.34 -6.99
C ILE A 296 0.21 -19.08 -7.78
N LEU A 297 -0.31 -17.93 -7.39
CA LEU A 297 -0.01 -16.65 -8.01
C LEU A 297 0.82 -15.75 -7.09
N TRP A 298 1.92 -15.23 -7.64
CA TRP A 298 2.67 -14.10 -7.12
C TRP A 298 2.50 -12.92 -8.07
N PHE A 299 2.03 -11.78 -7.56
CA PHE A 299 1.97 -10.53 -8.33
C PHE A 299 2.45 -9.35 -7.48
N SER A 300 3.75 -9.26 -7.34
CA SER A 300 4.41 -8.23 -6.56
C SER A 300 5.83 -8.03 -7.04
N ARG A 301 6.46 -6.93 -6.61
CA ARG A 301 7.88 -6.67 -6.89
C ARG A 301 8.75 -7.83 -6.43
N LEU A 302 9.78 -8.15 -7.22
CA LEU A 302 10.79 -9.14 -6.86
C LEU A 302 11.92 -8.47 -6.08
N SER A 303 11.63 -8.12 -4.83
CA SER A 303 12.54 -7.43 -3.93
C SER A 303 12.73 -8.19 -2.61
N LYS A 304 13.80 -7.87 -1.89
CA LYS A 304 14.17 -8.61 -0.66
C LYS A 304 13.07 -8.60 0.39
N GLU A 305 12.40 -7.48 0.56
CA GLU A 305 11.33 -7.30 1.55
C GLU A 305 10.08 -8.13 1.25
N LYS A 306 9.85 -8.45 -0.03
CA LYS A 306 8.73 -9.31 -0.45
C LYS A 306 9.02 -10.81 -0.26
N ARG A 307 10.29 -11.17 -0.06
CA ARG A 307 10.73 -12.51 0.37
C ARG A 307 10.35 -13.63 -0.60
N ILE A 308 10.44 -13.39 -1.93
CA ILE A 308 10.14 -14.43 -2.92
C ILE A 308 11.08 -15.63 -2.83
N LEU A 309 12.39 -15.42 -2.58
CA LEU A 309 13.35 -16.53 -2.45
C LEU A 309 13.03 -17.45 -1.25
N PRO A 310 12.67 -16.95 -0.05
CA PRO A 310 12.13 -17.80 1.03
C PRO A 310 10.86 -18.57 0.64
N PHE A 311 10.00 -18.03 -0.23
CA PHE A 311 8.84 -18.76 -0.72
C PHE A 311 9.22 -19.87 -1.72
N LEU A 312 10.15 -19.61 -2.63
CA LEU A 312 10.70 -20.64 -3.52
C LEU A 312 11.35 -21.77 -2.72
N GLU A 313 12.04 -21.44 -1.64
CA GLU A 313 12.59 -22.43 -0.71
C GLU A 313 11.49 -23.24 -0.02
N ALA A 314 10.35 -22.61 0.32
CA ALA A 314 9.19 -23.32 0.86
C ALA A 314 8.60 -24.34 -0.15
N LEU A 315 8.49 -23.97 -1.43
CA LEU A 315 8.06 -24.90 -2.48
C LEU A 315 9.02 -26.10 -2.62
N ARG A 316 10.33 -25.85 -2.56
CA ARG A 316 11.35 -26.89 -2.60
C ARG A 316 11.22 -27.84 -1.40
N ILE A 317 11.06 -27.30 -0.20
CA ILE A 317 10.87 -28.09 1.02
C ILE A 317 9.56 -28.90 0.95
N ALA A 318 8.48 -28.31 0.42
CA ALA A 318 7.21 -29.02 0.26
C ALA A 318 7.36 -30.25 -0.66
N GLN A 319 8.10 -30.14 -1.77
CA GLN A 319 8.40 -31.29 -2.65
C GLN A 319 9.31 -32.33 -1.99
N GLU A 320 10.21 -31.93 -1.12
CA GLU A 320 11.05 -32.89 -0.34
C GLU A 320 10.23 -33.66 0.70
N LEU A 321 9.26 -32.99 1.32
CA LEU A 321 8.39 -33.61 2.34
C LEU A 321 7.33 -34.50 1.71
N GLU A 322 6.80 -34.10 0.57
CA GLU A 322 5.76 -34.79 -0.18
C GLU A 322 6.18 -34.89 -1.67
N PRO A 323 6.80 -35.99 -2.09
CA PRO A 323 7.26 -36.18 -3.47
C PRO A 323 6.15 -36.08 -4.52
N ASN A 324 4.90 -36.34 -4.13
CA ASN A 324 3.74 -36.23 -5.02
C ASN A 324 3.16 -34.80 -5.09
N PHE A 325 3.68 -33.87 -4.30
CA PHE A 325 3.25 -32.48 -4.33
C PHE A 325 3.55 -31.83 -5.69
N ARG A 326 2.50 -31.50 -6.43
CA ARG A 326 2.58 -30.83 -7.73
C ARG A 326 2.01 -29.44 -7.62
N PHE A 327 2.69 -28.49 -8.25
CA PHE A 327 2.25 -27.10 -8.29
C PHE A 327 2.59 -26.43 -9.63
N ILE A 328 1.90 -25.34 -9.93
CA ILE A 328 2.25 -24.37 -10.97
C ILE A 328 2.34 -23.01 -10.30
N PHE A 329 3.53 -22.46 -10.25
CA PHE A 329 3.78 -21.14 -9.66
C PHE A 329 3.95 -20.09 -10.71
N THR A 330 2.98 -19.17 -10.81
CA THR A 330 3.01 -18.04 -11.74
C THR A 330 3.54 -16.80 -11.03
N ILE A 331 4.64 -16.25 -11.54
CA ILE A 331 5.33 -15.08 -10.98
C ILE A 331 5.14 -13.90 -11.93
N ILE A 332 4.45 -12.86 -11.45
CA ILE A 332 4.24 -11.59 -12.14
C ILE A 332 4.91 -10.49 -11.34
N GLY A 333 5.76 -9.72 -11.99
CA GLY A 333 6.53 -8.62 -11.42
C GLY A 333 7.99 -8.66 -11.81
N ASP A 334 8.70 -7.60 -11.46
CA ASP A 334 10.14 -7.45 -11.70
C ASP A 334 10.81 -6.84 -10.47
N GLY A 335 12.14 -6.82 -10.44
CA GLY A 335 12.91 -6.22 -9.36
C GLY A 335 14.32 -6.80 -9.20
N ASN A 336 15.02 -6.30 -8.19
CA ASN A 336 16.44 -6.60 -7.96
C ASN A 336 16.73 -8.07 -7.55
N GLN A 337 15.71 -8.90 -7.37
CA GLN A 337 15.87 -10.33 -7.11
C GLN A 337 15.63 -11.19 -8.36
N MET A 338 15.22 -10.64 -9.52
CA MET A 338 14.85 -11.40 -10.73
C MET A 338 15.90 -12.44 -11.11
N SER A 339 17.17 -12.03 -11.28
CA SER A 339 18.24 -12.95 -11.67
C SER A 339 18.46 -14.10 -10.66
N LYS A 340 18.28 -13.82 -9.36
CA LYS A 340 18.37 -14.87 -8.33
C LYS A 340 17.18 -15.81 -8.35
N VAL A 341 15.98 -15.29 -8.61
CA VAL A 341 14.75 -16.07 -8.78
C VAL A 341 14.91 -17.03 -9.96
N GLN A 342 15.30 -16.51 -11.12
CA GLN A 342 15.53 -17.33 -12.32
C GLN A 342 16.57 -18.43 -12.09
N LYS A 343 17.72 -18.08 -11.46
CA LYS A 343 18.75 -19.05 -11.12
C LYS A 343 18.27 -20.13 -10.16
N PHE A 344 17.51 -19.75 -9.14
CA PHE A 344 16.94 -20.68 -8.16
C PHE A 344 15.94 -21.63 -8.84
N CYS A 345 15.01 -21.09 -9.62
CA CYS A 345 13.99 -21.87 -10.31
C CYS A 345 14.62 -22.89 -11.27
N LYS A 346 15.56 -22.45 -12.12
CA LYS A 346 16.28 -23.31 -13.05
C LYS A 346 17.03 -24.46 -12.35
N LYS A 347 17.52 -24.23 -11.13
CA LYS A 347 18.29 -25.23 -10.37
C LYS A 347 17.40 -26.27 -9.69
N HIS A 348 16.20 -25.90 -9.25
CA HIS A 348 15.44 -26.69 -8.30
C HIS A 348 14.07 -27.16 -8.80
N PHE A 349 13.55 -26.64 -9.92
CA PHE A 349 12.21 -26.93 -10.40
C PHE A 349 12.19 -27.22 -11.89
N ASP A 350 11.23 -28.05 -12.32
CA ASP A 350 10.94 -28.25 -13.73
C ASP A 350 10.31 -27.01 -14.35
N GLU A 351 10.60 -26.77 -15.64
CA GLU A 351 10.08 -25.60 -16.38
C GLU A 351 8.54 -25.53 -16.39
N ALA A 352 7.87 -26.68 -16.38
CA ALA A 352 6.41 -26.76 -16.34
C ALA A 352 5.81 -26.25 -15.02
N SER A 353 6.58 -26.30 -13.93
CA SER A 353 6.13 -25.89 -12.60
C SER A 353 6.25 -24.40 -12.34
N ILE A 354 7.02 -23.66 -13.13
CA ILE A 354 7.32 -22.24 -12.90
C ILE A 354 7.04 -21.41 -14.15
N LYS A 355 6.26 -20.33 -13.99
CA LYS A 355 6.00 -19.36 -15.06
C LYS A 355 6.42 -17.97 -14.58
N ILE A 356 7.51 -17.43 -15.15
CA ILE A 356 7.99 -16.06 -14.85
C ILE A 356 7.59 -15.17 -16.01
N LEU A 357 6.66 -14.24 -15.77
CA LEU A 357 6.01 -13.44 -16.80
C LEU A 357 6.53 -11.98 -16.87
N GLY A 358 7.39 -11.57 -15.90
CA GLY A 358 7.84 -10.18 -15.82
C GLY A 358 6.73 -9.21 -15.44
N THR A 359 6.85 -7.95 -15.86
CA THR A 359 5.88 -6.91 -15.57
C THR A 359 4.69 -7.00 -16.52
N ILE A 360 3.49 -7.03 -15.96
CA ILE A 360 2.22 -7.08 -16.69
C ILE A 360 1.35 -5.91 -16.22
N PRO A 361 0.54 -5.28 -17.10
CA PRO A 361 -0.40 -4.25 -16.70
C PRO A 361 -1.35 -4.74 -15.60
N HIS A 362 -1.54 -3.92 -14.56
CA HIS A 362 -2.27 -4.31 -13.35
C HIS A 362 -3.69 -4.82 -13.64
N GLN A 363 -4.43 -4.14 -14.50
CA GLN A 363 -5.77 -4.55 -14.92
C GLN A 363 -5.77 -5.94 -15.57
N GLU A 364 -4.77 -6.25 -16.39
CA GLU A 364 -4.63 -7.56 -17.03
C GLU A 364 -4.36 -8.67 -16.00
N ILE A 365 -3.58 -8.37 -14.94
CA ILE A 365 -3.34 -9.32 -13.85
C ILE A 365 -4.68 -9.74 -13.23
N LEU A 366 -5.51 -8.79 -12.84
CA LEU A 366 -6.79 -9.05 -12.19
C LEU A 366 -7.75 -9.78 -13.13
N GLN A 367 -7.85 -9.37 -14.40
CA GLN A 367 -8.83 -9.91 -15.34
C GLN A 367 -8.46 -11.28 -15.91
N LYS A 368 -7.18 -11.55 -16.12
CA LYS A 368 -6.70 -12.75 -16.82
C LYS A 368 -5.99 -13.72 -15.91
N TYR A 369 -4.97 -13.25 -15.21
CA TYR A 369 -4.06 -14.15 -14.50
C TYR A 369 -4.61 -14.68 -13.17
N THR A 370 -5.54 -13.98 -12.53
CA THR A 370 -6.19 -14.51 -11.32
C THR A 370 -7.17 -15.64 -11.61
N LYS A 371 -7.72 -15.71 -12.84
CA LYS A 371 -8.83 -16.63 -13.18
C LYS A 371 -8.54 -18.10 -12.91
N ASP A 372 -7.35 -18.54 -13.28
CA ASP A 372 -6.98 -19.96 -13.25
C ASP A 372 -6.10 -20.33 -12.05
N GLN A 373 -6.03 -19.43 -11.05
CA GLN A 373 -5.27 -19.67 -9.83
C GLN A 373 -6.17 -20.19 -8.71
N HIS A 374 -5.59 -21.01 -7.85
CA HIS A 374 -6.26 -21.52 -6.65
C HIS A 374 -6.04 -20.57 -5.47
N LEU A 375 -4.85 -19.99 -5.35
CA LEU A 375 -4.50 -19.06 -4.29
C LEU A 375 -3.43 -18.05 -4.72
N SER A 376 -3.30 -16.98 -3.95
CA SER A 376 -2.24 -15.99 -4.04
C SER A 376 -1.37 -16.04 -2.79
N ILE A 377 -0.13 -15.55 -2.90
CA ILE A 377 0.85 -15.53 -1.80
C ILE A 377 1.37 -14.13 -1.51
N ILE A 378 1.40 -13.76 -0.23
CA ILE A 378 2.09 -12.58 0.30
C ILE A 378 3.09 -13.04 1.36
N ASN A 379 4.36 -13.10 0.99
CA ASN A 379 5.41 -13.64 1.87
C ASN A 379 6.25 -12.58 2.59
N SER A 380 5.91 -11.29 2.48
CA SER A 380 6.52 -10.23 3.27
C SER A 380 6.30 -10.46 4.77
N TYR A 381 7.25 -10.01 5.60
CA TYR A 381 7.17 -10.15 7.05
C TYR A 381 7.63 -8.87 7.74
N GLN A 382 6.79 -8.33 8.62
CA GLN A 382 6.98 -7.06 9.34
C GLN A 382 7.24 -5.84 8.44
N PHE A 383 6.92 -5.92 7.16
CA PHE A 383 7.21 -4.88 6.18
C PHE A 383 5.96 -4.16 5.67
N ASP A 384 4.97 -4.91 5.20
CA ASP A 384 3.77 -4.31 4.64
C ASP A 384 2.90 -3.69 5.74
N THR A 385 2.42 -2.49 5.48
CA THR A 385 1.46 -1.80 6.36
C THR A 385 0.01 -2.14 6.00
N GLN A 386 -0.20 -2.64 4.77
CA GLN A 386 -1.52 -3.10 4.32
C GLN A 386 -1.43 -4.28 3.35
N GLY A 387 -0.50 -4.26 2.37
CA GLY A 387 -0.44 -5.29 1.33
C GLY A 387 -1.64 -5.24 0.37
N LEU A 388 -1.68 -4.23 -0.52
CA LEU A 388 -2.79 -4.06 -1.49
C LEU A 388 -3.11 -5.33 -2.28
N THR A 389 -2.10 -6.14 -2.61
CA THR A 389 -2.28 -7.42 -3.30
C THR A 389 -3.20 -8.39 -2.55
N ILE A 390 -3.34 -8.28 -1.22
CA ILE A 390 -4.32 -9.03 -0.45
C ILE A 390 -5.75 -8.64 -0.86
N LEU A 391 -6.01 -7.34 -0.91
CA LEU A 391 -7.33 -6.82 -1.24
C LEU A 391 -7.67 -7.04 -2.71
N GLU A 392 -6.68 -6.94 -3.59
CA GLU A 392 -6.79 -7.24 -5.02
C GLU A 392 -7.14 -8.72 -5.27
N ALA A 393 -6.45 -9.64 -4.58
CA ALA A 393 -6.78 -11.07 -4.61
C ALA A 393 -8.18 -11.32 -4.04
N ALA A 394 -8.52 -10.70 -2.91
CA ALA A 394 -9.82 -10.83 -2.26
C ALA A 394 -10.96 -10.34 -3.18
N ALA A 395 -10.76 -9.23 -3.89
CA ALA A 395 -11.73 -8.72 -4.86
C ALA A 395 -12.01 -9.72 -6.00
N CYS A 396 -11.03 -10.60 -6.29
CA CYS A 396 -11.16 -11.68 -7.26
C CYS A 396 -11.65 -13.01 -6.64
N ASN A 397 -12.05 -13.04 -5.39
CA ASN A 397 -12.34 -14.24 -4.60
C ASN A 397 -11.17 -15.25 -4.62
N LEU A 398 -9.94 -14.78 -4.74
CA LEU A 398 -8.74 -15.60 -4.75
C LEU A 398 -8.18 -15.71 -3.33
N PRO A 399 -8.21 -16.87 -2.69
CA PRO A 399 -7.66 -17.08 -1.35
C PRO A 399 -6.21 -16.65 -1.23
N VAL A 400 -5.83 -16.16 -0.04
CA VAL A 400 -4.48 -15.62 0.20
C VAL A 400 -3.79 -16.43 1.28
N ILE A 401 -2.57 -16.91 1.02
CA ILE A 401 -1.67 -17.39 2.08
C ILE A 401 -0.62 -16.31 2.38
N TYR A 402 -0.27 -16.15 3.64
CA TYR A 402 0.63 -15.09 4.07
C TYR A 402 1.52 -15.49 5.23
N ALA A 403 2.67 -14.80 5.37
CA ALA A 403 3.67 -15.11 6.39
C ALA A 403 3.60 -14.20 7.62
N ASP A 404 2.98 -13.01 7.50
CA ASP A 404 2.93 -12.00 8.55
C ASP A 404 1.56 -12.00 9.25
N PRO A 405 1.48 -12.34 10.56
CA PRO A 405 0.22 -12.33 11.30
C PRO A 405 -0.49 -10.97 11.30
N ASP A 406 0.25 -9.87 11.18
CA ASP A 406 -0.33 -8.52 11.10
C ASP A 406 -1.25 -8.35 9.87
N MET A 407 -1.05 -9.16 8.82
CA MET A 407 -1.88 -9.14 7.62
C MET A 407 -3.26 -9.79 7.82
N SER A 408 -3.49 -10.48 8.91
CA SER A 408 -4.78 -11.16 9.19
C SER A 408 -5.95 -10.18 9.25
N GLU A 409 -5.74 -8.95 9.72
CA GLU A 409 -6.78 -7.91 9.76
C GLU A 409 -7.11 -7.32 8.37
N ILE A 410 -6.21 -7.53 7.39
CA ILE A 410 -6.37 -7.04 6.02
C ILE A 410 -7.14 -8.05 5.16
N VAL A 411 -7.01 -9.34 5.49
CA VAL A 411 -7.69 -10.42 4.76
C VAL A 411 -9.19 -10.40 5.07
N PRO A 412 -10.07 -10.09 4.09
CA PRO A 412 -11.50 -9.99 4.37
C PRO A 412 -12.09 -11.34 4.79
N ASN A 413 -12.94 -11.32 5.81
CA ASN A 413 -13.78 -12.43 6.23
C ASN A 413 -13.06 -13.79 6.33
N HIS A 414 -11.82 -13.81 6.84
CA HIS A 414 -11.01 -15.03 6.96
C HIS A 414 -10.80 -15.78 5.63
N GLY A 415 -10.72 -15.07 4.51
CA GLY A 415 -10.49 -15.64 3.17
C GLY A 415 -9.03 -16.00 2.88
N GLY A 416 -8.22 -16.24 3.90
CA GLY A 416 -6.82 -16.62 3.77
C GLY A 416 -6.29 -17.36 4.99
N LEU A 417 -5.05 -17.87 4.87
CA LEU A 417 -4.36 -18.61 5.92
C LEU A 417 -2.98 -18.02 6.19
N CYS A 418 -2.63 -17.94 7.48
CA CYS A 418 -1.32 -17.47 7.94
C CYS A 418 -0.41 -18.66 8.23
N ALA A 419 0.81 -18.66 7.69
CA ALA A 419 1.83 -19.61 8.11
C ALA A 419 2.18 -19.43 9.60
N LYS A 420 2.48 -20.50 10.31
CA LYS A 420 2.79 -20.49 11.75
C LYS A 420 4.01 -19.63 12.10
N SER A 421 4.89 -19.40 11.14
CA SER A 421 6.07 -18.53 11.26
C SER A 421 6.54 -18.07 9.88
N PRO A 422 7.43 -17.04 9.78
CA PRO A 422 7.98 -16.60 8.50
C PRO A 422 9.06 -17.55 7.92
N ALA A 423 9.33 -18.69 8.56
CA ALA A 423 10.30 -19.66 8.07
C ALA A 423 9.77 -20.40 6.82
N PRO A 424 10.62 -20.70 5.83
CA PRO A 424 10.21 -21.46 4.64
C PRO A 424 9.53 -22.78 4.98
N ARG A 425 9.99 -23.48 6.00
CA ARG A 425 9.40 -24.75 6.48
C ARG A 425 7.94 -24.60 6.88
N ALA A 426 7.60 -23.56 7.65
CA ALA A 426 6.23 -23.33 8.09
C ALA A 426 5.28 -23.02 6.92
N MET A 427 5.78 -22.31 5.89
CA MET A 427 5.04 -22.06 4.66
C MET A 427 4.87 -23.34 3.83
N ALA A 428 5.89 -24.20 3.77
CA ALA A 428 5.83 -25.51 3.13
C ALA A 428 4.76 -26.40 3.79
N GLU A 429 4.72 -26.44 5.12
CA GLU A 429 3.71 -27.18 5.87
C GLU A 429 2.29 -26.67 5.59
N LEU A 430 2.10 -25.35 5.50
CA LEU A 430 0.81 -24.75 5.12
C LEU A 430 0.41 -25.10 3.68
N LEU A 431 1.35 -25.11 2.74
CA LEU A 431 1.09 -25.53 1.36
C LEU A 431 0.65 -27.00 1.29
N LEU A 432 1.29 -27.88 2.06
CA LEU A 432 0.91 -29.30 2.12
C LEU A 432 -0.44 -29.50 2.83
N GLU A 433 -0.76 -28.74 3.87
CA GLU A 433 -2.08 -28.76 4.49
C GLU A 433 -3.17 -28.45 3.45
N ILE A 434 -2.99 -27.38 2.65
CA ILE A 434 -3.92 -27.02 1.58
C ILE A 434 -3.98 -28.09 0.49
N TYR A 435 -2.84 -28.68 0.14
CA TYR A 435 -2.74 -29.72 -0.89
C TYR A 435 -3.52 -30.99 -0.50
N HIS A 436 -3.49 -31.37 0.77
CA HIS A 436 -4.22 -32.52 1.29
C HIS A 436 -5.67 -32.23 1.68
N GLN A 437 -6.09 -30.96 1.72
CA GLN A 437 -7.45 -30.53 2.05
C GLN A 437 -8.01 -29.59 0.98
N PRO A 438 -8.36 -30.14 -0.22
CA PRO A 438 -8.80 -29.32 -1.37
C PRO A 438 -9.99 -28.41 -1.07
N GLU A 439 -10.88 -28.80 -0.17
CA GLU A 439 -12.04 -28.06 0.28
C GLU A 439 -11.71 -26.73 0.96
N LEU A 440 -10.50 -26.58 1.51
CA LEU A 440 -10.05 -25.31 2.10
C LEU A 440 -10.07 -24.17 1.09
N ILE A 441 -9.64 -24.41 -0.15
CA ILE A 441 -9.65 -23.42 -1.22
C ILE A 441 -11.05 -22.90 -1.46
N GLN A 442 -12.02 -23.81 -1.59
CA GLN A 442 -13.42 -23.44 -1.82
C GLN A 442 -14.00 -22.67 -0.64
N LYS A 443 -13.77 -23.12 0.59
CA LYS A 443 -14.22 -22.45 1.82
C LYS A 443 -13.67 -21.03 1.92
N LEU A 444 -12.36 -20.84 1.73
CA LEU A 444 -11.71 -19.53 1.79
C LEU A 444 -12.25 -18.58 0.69
N SER A 445 -12.46 -19.11 -0.52
CA SER A 445 -13.02 -18.34 -1.63
C SER A 445 -14.46 -17.92 -1.37
N GLN A 446 -15.28 -18.79 -0.77
CA GLN A 446 -16.65 -18.47 -0.34
C GLN A 446 -16.65 -17.37 0.73
N ASN A 447 -15.73 -17.43 1.68
CA ASN A 447 -15.56 -16.40 2.70
C ASN A 447 -15.28 -15.04 2.06
N LEU A 448 -14.38 -14.97 1.07
CA LEU A 448 -14.09 -13.74 0.33
C LEU A 448 -15.32 -13.23 -0.44
N ALA A 449 -16.05 -14.13 -1.09
CA ALA A 449 -17.26 -13.78 -1.83
C ALA A 449 -18.38 -13.21 -0.94
N ALA A 450 -18.47 -13.68 0.29
CA ALA A 450 -19.44 -13.23 1.29
C ALA A 450 -18.97 -11.94 2.02
N SER A 451 -17.73 -11.47 1.80
CA SER A 451 -17.20 -10.30 2.48
C SER A 451 -17.83 -9.01 1.97
N GLU A 452 -18.07 -8.07 2.89
CA GLU A 452 -18.39 -6.69 2.51
C GLU A 452 -17.17 -6.06 1.82
N LYS A 453 -17.40 -5.46 0.64
CA LYS A 453 -16.34 -4.81 -0.15
C LYS A 453 -15.97 -3.42 0.38
N THR A 454 -15.84 -3.29 1.70
CA THR A 454 -15.50 -2.03 2.37
C THR A 454 -14.11 -1.50 2.00
N TYR A 455 -13.28 -2.33 1.40
CA TYR A 455 -11.96 -1.97 0.87
C TYR A 455 -11.98 -1.27 -0.49
N LEU A 456 -13.16 -1.08 -1.12
CA LEU A 456 -13.26 -0.31 -2.36
C LEU A 456 -12.96 1.17 -2.14
N GLN A 457 -12.43 1.81 -3.17
CA GLN A 457 -12.02 3.22 -3.10
C GLN A 457 -13.20 4.14 -2.76
N SER A 458 -14.40 3.87 -3.27
CA SER A 458 -15.62 4.62 -2.94
C SER A 458 -15.87 4.70 -1.43
N HIS A 459 -15.77 3.60 -0.71
CA HIS A 459 -15.94 3.58 0.75
C HIS A 459 -14.82 4.32 1.49
N GLN A 460 -13.59 4.23 1.01
CA GLN A 460 -12.46 4.86 1.68
C GLN A 460 -12.45 6.37 1.47
N ILE A 461 -12.89 6.84 0.28
CA ILE A 461 -12.94 8.26 -0.02
C ILE A 461 -14.00 8.99 0.81
N GLU A 462 -15.13 8.34 1.14
CA GLU A 462 -16.14 8.89 2.05
C GLU A 462 -15.56 9.14 3.44
N LYS A 463 -14.80 8.18 3.99
CA LYS A 463 -14.10 8.33 5.28
C LYS A 463 -13.08 9.46 5.22
N LEU A 464 -12.32 9.56 4.14
CA LEU A 464 -11.32 10.59 3.94
C LEU A 464 -11.97 11.99 3.85
N LEU A 465 -13.05 12.14 3.09
CA LEU A 465 -13.78 13.40 2.98
C LEU A 465 -14.40 13.83 4.31
N LYS A 466 -14.96 12.89 5.07
CA LYS A 466 -15.45 13.20 6.43
C LYS A 466 -14.33 13.79 7.29
N LEU A 467 -13.14 13.19 7.24
CA LEU A 467 -11.97 13.69 7.97
C LEU A 467 -11.55 15.10 7.48
N TYR A 468 -11.48 15.32 6.18
CA TYR A 468 -11.10 16.61 5.61
C TYR A 468 -12.06 17.72 6.05
N ARG A 469 -13.38 17.47 6.01
CA ARG A 469 -14.41 18.43 6.44
C ARG A 469 -14.36 18.76 7.93
N GLN A 470 -13.84 17.87 8.76
CA GLN A 470 -13.64 18.15 10.19
C GLN A 470 -12.45 19.08 10.45
N LEU A 471 -11.55 19.22 9.50
CA LEU A 471 -10.33 20.02 9.61
C LEU A 471 -10.45 21.36 8.90
N SER A 472 -11.18 21.42 7.79
CA SER A 472 -11.44 22.64 6.99
C SER A 472 -12.70 23.36 7.49
#